data_8744eaaf28e5971d846c499721d64f82
#
_entry.id   8744eaaf28e5971d846c499721d64f82
#
_cell.length_a   1.000
_cell.length_b   1.000
_cell.length_c   1.000
_cell.angle_alpha   90.00
_cell.angle_beta   90.00
_cell.angle_gamma   90.00
#
_symmetry.space_group_name_H-M   'P 1'
#
loop_
_entity.id
_entity.type
_entity.pdbx_description
1 polymer ?
#
loop_
_entity_poly.entity_id
_entity_poly.type
_entity_poly.pdbx_seq_one_letter_code
_entity_poly.pdbx_strand_id
1 'polypeptide(L)'
;LLHLSAKYTAFSKPDMKPEEKLSALIKAAVELTTQEAPRWEFIAARLLNYQSRQAIDARMEEARITCFYEKLRYLTDQGLYGSYILEQYSREEIEEAALFLDDSRDELFTYAGLDLLLKRYCIRTKHHILLETPQEMFLGIALHLAMKEKQNRLIWVRKFYDCLSRMEVTMATPTLSNARKPYHQLSSCFIDTVPDSLDGIYRSVDNFAQVSKFGG
;
A
#
# COMPACT_ATOMS: atom_id res chain seq x y z
N LEU A 1 14.78 -4.33 25.95
CA LEU A 1 13.45 -4.36 26.62
C LEU A 1 13.32 -3.29 27.69
N LEU A 2 14.30 -3.08 28.61
CA LEU A 2 14.21 -2.07 29.69
C LEU A 2 13.98 -0.65 29.15
N HIS A 3 14.69 -0.23 28.11
CA HIS A 3 14.51 1.10 27.50
C HIS A 3 13.12 1.28 26.91
N LEU A 4 12.60 0.24 26.22
CA LEU A 4 11.24 0.30 25.64
C LEU A 4 10.18 0.37 26.75
N SER A 5 10.34 -0.42 27.82
CA SER A 5 9.43 -0.40 28.97
C SER A 5 9.39 0.97 29.63
N ALA A 6 10.55 1.59 29.88
CA ALA A 6 10.63 2.92 30.47
C ALA A 6 9.98 4.00 29.61
N LYS A 7 10.23 3.98 28.29
CA LYS A 7 9.58 4.90 27.35
C LYS A 7 8.07 4.65 27.23
N TYR A 8 7.65 3.40 27.17
CA TYR A 8 6.23 3.04 27.15
C TYR A 8 5.48 3.57 28.36
N THR A 9 6.07 3.47 29.55
CA THR A 9 5.45 3.99 30.78
C THR A 9 5.16 5.50 30.68
N ALA A 10 5.99 6.26 29.97
CA ALA A 10 5.76 7.70 29.78
C ALA A 10 4.53 8.01 28.87
N PHE A 11 4.10 7.07 28.04
CA PHE A 11 2.95 7.21 27.13
C PHE A 11 1.73 6.43 27.60
N SER A 12 1.88 5.51 28.55
CA SER A 12 0.79 4.67 29.02
C SER A 12 -0.09 5.38 30.04
N LYS A 13 -1.40 5.08 30.00
CA LYS A 13 -2.40 5.50 30.98
C LYS A 13 -3.09 4.25 31.54
N PRO A 14 -3.59 4.29 32.80
CA PRO A 14 -4.18 3.11 33.44
C PRO A 14 -5.30 2.42 32.65
N ASP A 15 -6.17 3.19 32.02
CA ASP A 15 -7.40 2.70 31.38
C ASP A 15 -7.31 2.59 29.84
N MET A 16 -6.10 2.46 29.28
CA MET A 16 -5.91 2.34 27.84
C MET A 16 -6.45 1.03 27.30
N LYS A 17 -7.20 1.11 26.19
CA LYS A 17 -7.59 -0.05 25.40
C LYS A 17 -6.37 -0.75 24.77
N PRO A 18 -6.47 -2.05 24.42
CA PRO A 18 -5.35 -2.77 23.78
C PRO A 18 -4.73 -2.06 22.58
N GLU A 19 -5.56 -1.47 21.70
CA GLU A 19 -5.13 -0.71 20.53
C GLU A 19 -4.34 0.55 20.88
N GLU A 20 -4.78 1.26 21.94
CA GLU A 20 -4.09 2.45 22.44
C GLU A 20 -2.75 2.09 23.10
N LYS A 21 -2.70 0.94 23.80
CA LYS A 21 -1.45 0.41 24.37
C LYS A 21 -0.44 0.09 23.27
N LEU A 22 -0.89 -0.52 22.18
CA LEU A 22 -0.04 -0.84 21.04
C LEU A 22 0.46 0.44 20.35
N SER A 23 -0.41 1.43 20.16
CA SER A 23 -0.04 2.74 19.61
C SER A 23 0.98 3.47 20.49
N ALA A 24 0.84 3.40 21.82
CA ALA A 24 1.82 3.94 22.78
C ALA A 24 3.17 3.21 22.69
N LEU A 25 3.14 1.89 22.47
CA LEU A 25 4.34 1.08 22.30
C LEU A 25 5.09 1.41 21.01
N ILE A 26 4.36 1.59 19.90
CA ILE A 26 4.90 2.04 18.62
C ILE A 26 5.58 3.41 18.79
N LYS A 27 4.90 4.36 19.44
CA LYS A 27 5.46 5.69 19.71
C LYS A 27 6.73 5.62 20.55
N ALA A 28 6.72 4.79 21.59
CA ALA A 28 7.91 4.57 22.43
C ALA A 28 9.09 4.01 21.61
N ALA A 29 8.84 3.06 20.70
CA ALA A 29 9.87 2.49 19.85
C ALA A 29 10.42 3.54 18.84
N VAL A 30 9.55 4.38 18.26
CA VAL A 30 9.96 5.47 17.37
C VAL A 30 10.87 6.47 18.10
N GLU A 31 10.53 6.86 19.32
CA GLU A 31 11.35 7.80 20.11
C GLU A 31 12.69 7.24 20.58
N LEU A 32 12.88 5.93 20.56
CA LEU A 32 14.16 5.28 20.84
C LEU A 32 15.08 5.24 19.61
N THR A 33 14.58 5.60 18.43
CA THR A 33 15.39 5.65 17.20
C THR A 33 16.34 6.85 17.26
N THR A 34 17.65 6.58 17.35
CA THR A 34 18.72 7.58 17.34
C THR A 34 19.81 7.16 16.37
N GLN A 35 20.80 8.02 16.14
CA GLN A 35 21.97 7.67 15.33
C GLN A 35 22.77 6.49 15.91
N GLU A 36 22.82 6.37 17.23
CA GLU A 36 23.51 5.29 17.93
C GLU A 36 22.67 4.01 17.99
N ALA A 37 21.34 4.11 17.84
CA ALA A 37 20.42 2.99 17.94
C ALA A 37 19.38 2.97 16.79
N PRO A 38 19.81 2.96 15.50
CA PRO A 38 18.92 3.07 14.37
C PRO A 38 17.96 1.87 14.20
N ARG A 39 18.31 0.72 14.77
CA ARG A 39 17.50 -0.50 14.63
C ARG A 39 16.12 -0.42 15.31
N TRP A 40 15.88 0.57 16.15
CA TRP A 40 14.56 0.79 16.75
C TRP A 40 13.49 1.14 15.70
N GLU A 41 13.88 1.73 14.58
CA GLU A 41 12.93 2.00 13.49
C GLU A 41 12.30 0.71 12.91
N PHE A 42 13.07 -0.39 12.83
CA PHE A 42 12.55 -1.69 12.38
C PHE A 42 11.65 -2.34 13.44
N ILE A 43 11.94 -2.14 14.73
CA ILE A 43 11.07 -2.60 15.81
C ILE A 43 9.74 -1.84 15.75
N ALA A 44 9.78 -0.52 15.58
CA ALA A 44 8.58 0.31 15.41
C ALA A 44 7.78 -0.10 14.16
N ALA A 45 8.45 -0.41 13.05
CA ALA A 45 7.82 -0.92 11.82
C ALA A 45 7.08 -2.24 12.06
N ARG A 46 7.70 -3.20 12.73
CA ARG A 46 7.07 -4.50 13.04
C ARG A 46 5.84 -4.35 13.92
N LEU A 47 5.90 -3.48 14.92
CA LEU A 47 4.74 -3.17 15.78
C LEU A 47 3.61 -2.51 14.97
N LEU A 48 3.94 -1.56 14.09
CA LEU A 48 2.98 -0.91 13.19
C LEU A 48 2.36 -1.91 12.21
N ASN A 49 3.18 -2.80 11.63
CA ASN A 49 2.70 -3.85 10.72
C ASN A 49 1.73 -4.79 11.44
N TYR A 50 2.08 -5.24 12.65
CA TYR A 50 1.22 -6.06 13.47
C TYR A 50 -0.14 -5.39 13.74
N GLN A 51 -0.12 -4.11 14.18
CA GLN A 51 -1.34 -3.33 14.42
C GLN A 51 -2.21 -3.22 13.16
N SER A 52 -1.58 -2.92 12.03
CA SER A 52 -2.26 -2.73 10.75
C SER A 52 -2.89 -4.02 10.25
N ARG A 53 -2.17 -5.15 10.36
CA ARG A 53 -2.69 -6.48 9.98
C ARG A 53 -3.88 -6.87 10.84
N GLN A 54 -3.79 -6.76 12.16
CA GLN A 54 -4.92 -7.04 13.04
C GLN A 54 -6.17 -6.25 12.66
N ALA A 55 -6.02 -4.97 12.32
CA ALA A 55 -7.14 -4.14 11.92
C ALA A 55 -7.74 -4.56 10.57
N ILE A 56 -6.90 -4.97 9.60
CA ILE A 56 -7.35 -5.48 8.30
C ILE A 56 -8.05 -6.82 8.47
N ASP A 57 -7.43 -7.77 9.20
CA ASP A 57 -7.96 -9.12 9.40
C ASP A 57 -9.33 -9.08 10.09
N ALA A 58 -9.48 -8.29 11.14
CA ALA A 58 -10.76 -8.08 11.80
C ALA A 58 -11.87 -7.58 10.84
N ARG A 59 -11.50 -6.71 9.88
CA ARG A 59 -12.44 -6.22 8.85
C ARG A 59 -12.79 -7.27 7.82
N MET A 60 -11.83 -8.07 7.41
CA MET A 60 -12.08 -9.17 6.46
C MET A 60 -12.94 -10.26 7.10
N GLU A 61 -12.71 -10.55 8.38
CA GLU A 61 -13.51 -11.49 9.16
C GLU A 61 -14.96 -10.99 9.34
N GLU A 62 -15.15 -9.70 9.71
CA GLU A 62 -16.46 -9.06 9.79
C GLU A 62 -17.22 -9.15 8.46
N ALA A 63 -16.51 -8.96 7.34
CA ALA A 63 -17.06 -9.06 5.98
C ALA A 63 -17.19 -10.52 5.49
N ARG A 64 -16.79 -11.53 6.27
CA ARG A 64 -16.77 -12.96 5.92
C ARG A 64 -15.96 -13.27 4.65
N ILE A 65 -14.85 -12.57 4.49
CA ILE A 65 -13.91 -12.76 3.36
C ILE A 65 -12.87 -13.78 3.80
N THR A 66 -12.72 -14.85 3.06
CA THR A 66 -11.88 -16.00 3.43
C THR A 66 -10.68 -16.22 2.50
N CYS A 67 -10.68 -15.60 1.31
CA CYS A 67 -9.61 -15.75 0.35
C CYS A 67 -9.33 -14.43 -0.41
N PHE A 68 -8.21 -14.40 -1.11
CA PHE A 68 -7.76 -13.18 -1.79
C PHE A 68 -8.69 -12.76 -2.93
N TYR A 69 -9.23 -13.71 -3.70
CA TYR A 69 -10.20 -13.40 -4.76
C TYR A 69 -11.47 -12.74 -4.20
N GLU A 70 -12.01 -13.24 -3.08
CA GLU A 70 -13.17 -12.64 -2.43
C GLU A 70 -12.86 -11.23 -1.93
N LYS A 71 -11.64 -11.00 -1.43
CA LYS A 71 -11.18 -9.67 -1.04
C LYS A 71 -11.15 -8.71 -2.23
N LEU A 72 -10.61 -9.13 -3.37
CA LEU A 72 -10.60 -8.30 -4.57
C LEU A 72 -12.03 -7.99 -5.06
N ARG A 73 -12.94 -8.97 -5.04
CA ARG A 73 -14.35 -8.74 -5.34
C ARG A 73 -14.96 -7.70 -4.41
N TYR A 74 -14.82 -7.89 -3.11
CA TYR A 74 -15.32 -6.95 -2.11
C TYR A 74 -14.80 -5.53 -2.33
N LEU A 75 -13.50 -5.37 -2.57
CA LEU A 75 -12.91 -4.06 -2.85
C LEU A 75 -13.40 -3.46 -4.18
N THR A 76 -13.65 -4.29 -5.18
CA THR A 76 -14.23 -3.88 -6.47
C THR A 76 -15.67 -3.40 -6.30
N ASP A 77 -16.49 -4.13 -5.56
CA ASP A 77 -17.88 -3.76 -5.26
C ASP A 77 -17.98 -2.43 -4.48
N GLN A 78 -16.95 -2.12 -3.68
CA GLN A 78 -16.82 -0.84 -2.98
C GLN A 78 -16.25 0.29 -3.86
N GLY A 79 -15.92 0.02 -5.13
CA GLY A 79 -15.31 0.99 -6.04
C GLY A 79 -13.86 1.37 -5.68
N LEU A 80 -13.17 0.54 -4.90
CA LEU A 80 -11.80 0.76 -4.43
C LEU A 80 -10.75 0.02 -5.26
N TYR A 81 -11.15 -1.06 -5.95
CA TYR A 81 -10.32 -1.87 -6.83
C TYR A 81 -10.89 -1.87 -8.24
N GLY A 82 -10.04 -1.99 -9.25
CA GLY A 82 -10.47 -1.99 -10.66
C GLY A 82 -11.09 -3.32 -11.07
N SER A 83 -12.32 -3.31 -11.60
CA SER A 83 -13.01 -4.50 -12.10
C SER A 83 -12.23 -5.23 -13.20
N TYR A 84 -11.44 -4.47 -13.96
CA TYR A 84 -10.62 -5.00 -15.05
C TYR A 84 -9.63 -6.11 -14.61
N ILE A 85 -9.21 -6.13 -13.35
CA ILE A 85 -8.37 -7.23 -12.83
C ILE A 85 -9.18 -8.53 -12.79
N LEU A 86 -10.40 -8.49 -12.27
CA LEU A 86 -11.31 -9.66 -12.23
C LEU A 86 -11.80 -10.07 -13.63
N GLU A 87 -11.79 -9.18 -14.61
CA GLU A 87 -12.12 -9.45 -16.01
C GLU A 87 -10.95 -10.13 -16.76
N GLN A 88 -9.71 -9.82 -16.37
CA GLN A 88 -8.50 -10.31 -17.04
C GLN A 88 -7.96 -11.62 -16.44
N TYR A 89 -8.23 -11.90 -15.17
CA TYR A 89 -7.75 -13.08 -14.45
C TYR A 89 -8.92 -13.93 -13.97
N SER A 90 -8.79 -15.26 -14.11
CA SER A 90 -9.74 -16.18 -13.50
C SER A 90 -9.58 -16.21 -11.98
N ARG A 91 -10.58 -16.79 -11.28
CA ARG A 91 -10.50 -17.00 -9.83
C ARG A 91 -9.26 -17.83 -9.47
N GLU A 92 -9.03 -18.91 -10.21
CA GLU A 92 -7.92 -19.83 -9.99
C GLU A 92 -6.56 -19.12 -10.15
N GLU A 93 -6.42 -18.28 -11.17
CA GLU A 93 -5.19 -17.50 -11.38
C GLU A 93 -4.93 -16.50 -10.26
N ILE A 94 -5.96 -15.86 -9.73
CA ILE A 94 -5.83 -14.92 -8.61
C ILE A 94 -5.45 -15.67 -7.32
N GLU A 95 -6.06 -16.83 -7.05
CA GLU A 95 -5.71 -17.63 -5.87
C GLU A 95 -4.31 -18.25 -6.00
N GLU A 96 -3.89 -18.66 -7.20
CA GLU A 96 -2.52 -19.10 -7.46
C GLU A 96 -1.52 -17.95 -7.24
N ALA A 97 -1.84 -16.74 -7.72
CA ALA A 97 -1.01 -15.57 -7.48
C ALA A 97 -0.93 -15.20 -5.98
N ALA A 98 -2.01 -15.42 -5.21
CA ALA A 98 -2.00 -15.20 -3.77
C ALA A 98 -1.00 -16.09 -3.01
N LEU A 99 -0.64 -17.25 -3.57
CA LEU A 99 0.39 -18.11 -2.99
C LEU A 99 1.81 -17.50 -3.09
N PHE A 100 1.98 -16.43 -3.84
CA PHE A 100 3.26 -15.70 -3.91
C PHE A 100 3.47 -14.75 -2.73
N LEU A 101 2.41 -14.42 -2.00
CA LEU A 101 2.49 -13.50 -0.86
C LEU A 101 3.46 -14.02 0.21
N ASP A 102 4.41 -13.19 0.55
CA ASP A 102 5.45 -13.47 1.54
C ASP A 102 5.50 -12.33 2.56
N ASP A 103 4.76 -12.51 3.63
CA ASP A 103 4.62 -11.52 4.70
C ASP A 103 5.91 -11.22 5.43
N SER A 104 6.91 -12.12 5.37
CA SER A 104 8.22 -11.88 5.99
C SER A 104 8.97 -10.72 5.33
N ARG A 105 8.63 -10.36 4.09
CA ARG A 105 9.23 -9.22 3.38
C ARG A 105 8.83 -7.88 3.98
N ASP A 106 7.77 -7.82 4.77
CA ASP A 106 7.43 -6.61 5.54
C ASP A 106 8.48 -6.25 6.59
N GLU A 107 9.37 -7.19 6.95
CA GLU A 107 10.50 -6.92 7.84
C GLU A 107 11.58 -6.03 7.22
N LEU A 108 11.57 -5.85 5.90
CA LEU A 108 12.47 -4.95 5.18
C LEU A 108 12.14 -3.47 5.40
N PHE A 109 10.90 -3.14 5.82
CA PHE A 109 10.50 -1.76 5.98
C PHE A 109 11.04 -1.12 7.25
N THR A 110 11.49 0.13 7.10
CA THR A 110 11.61 1.06 8.22
C THR A 110 10.24 1.56 8.66
N TYR A 111 10.13 2.14 9.85
CA TYR A 111 8.87 2.70 10.33
C TYR A 111 8.32 3.78 9.36
N ALA A 112 9.17 4.72 8.95
CA ALA A 112 8.77 5.79 8.04
C ALA A 112 8.32 5.25 6.68
N GLY A 113 9.02 4.23 6.13
CA GLY A 113 8.67 3.59 4.88
C GLY A 113 7.32 2.89 4.96
N LEU A 114 7.11 2.08 6.00
CA LEU A 114 5.84 1.37 6.20
C LEU A 114 4.67 2.34 6.44
N ASP A 115 4.85 3.35 7.29
CA ASP A 115 3.83 4.35 7.58
C ASP A 115 3.39 5.10 6.32
N LEU A 116 4.37 5.43 5.45
CA LEU A 116 4.10 6.04 4.15
C LEU A 116 3.29 5.10 3.23
N LEU A 117 3.68 3.82 3.12
CA LEU A 117 2.94 2.85 2.31
C LEU A 117 1.50 2.71 2.79
N LEU A 118 1.31 2.50 4.08
CA LEU A 118 0.00 2.33 4.69
C LEU A 118 -0.88 3.58 4.54
N LYS A 119 -0.34 4.78 4.68
CA LYS A 119 -1.09 6.02 4.63
C LYS A 119 -1.39 6.52 3.21
N ARG A 120 -0.47 6.31 2.28
CA ARG A 120 -0.53 6.95 0.96
C ARG A 120 -0.87 5.99 -0.17
N TYR A 121 -0.41 4.74 -0.11
CA TYR A 121 -0.46 3.84 -1.26
C TYR A 121 -1.44 2.68 -1.08
N CYS A 122 -1.48 2.04 0.09
CA CYS A 122 -2.42 0.96 0.36
C CYS A 122 -3.88 1.43 0.28
N ILE A 123 -4.77 0.53 -0.14
CA ILE A 123 -6.20 0.83 -0.30
C ILE A 123 -6.83 1.13 1.05
N ARG A 124 -7.57 2.23 1.08
CA ARG A 124 -8.35 2.71 2.22
C ARG A 124 -9.75 3.11 1.79
N THR A 125 -10.69 3.03 2.70
CA THR A 125 -12.01 3.63 2.51
C THR A 125 -11.91 5.16 2.52
N LYS A 126 -12.98 5.85 2.11
CA LYS A 126 -13.13 7.32 2.25
C LYS A 126 -13.01 7.82 3.70
N HIS A 127 -13.18 6.94 4.67
CA HIS A 127 -12.99 7.23 6.10
C HIS A 127 -11.61 6.85 6.61
N HIS A 128 -10.64 6.65 5.71
CA HIS A 128 -9.25 6.29 6.00
C HIS A 128 -9.05 4.93 6.69
N ILE A 129 -10.04 4.03 6.62
CA ILE A 129 -9.91 2.67 7.13
C ILE A 129 -9.06 1.87 6.15
N LEU A 130 -7.98 1.27 6.65
CA LEU A 130 -7.05 0.46 5.88
C LEU A 130 -7.69 -0.90 5.55
N LEU A 131 -7.56 -1.33 4.29
CA LEU A 131 -8.13 -2.58 3.79
C LEU A 131 -7.11 -3.47 3.06
N GLU A 132 -5.88 -3.01 2.87
CA GLU A 132 -4.86 -3.68 2.08
C GLU A 132 -3.53 -3.67 2.82
N THR A 133 -2.83 -4.81 2.84
CA THR A 133 -1.46 -4.90 3.34
C THR A 133 -0.45 -4.46 2.27
N PRO A 134 0.81 -4.13 2.65
CA PRO A 134 1.85 -3.81 1.67
C PRO A 134 2.10 -4.95 0.67
N GLN A 135 2.09 -6.20 1.12
CA GLN A 135 2.31 -7.35 0.24
C GLN A 135 1.17 -7.52 -0.77
N GLU A 136 -0.08 -7.35 -0.34
CA GLU A 136 -1.25 -7.35 -1.23
C GLU A 136 -1.20 -6.20 -2.24
N MET A 137 -0.73 -5.03 -1.80
CA MET A 137 -0.51 -3.88 -2.69
C MET A 137 0.48 -4.24 -3.81
N PHE A 138 1.64 -4.82 -3.47
CA PHE A 138 2.63 -5.22 -4.48
C PHE A 138 2.10 -6.31 -5.40
N LEU A 139 1.35 -7.27 -4.88
CA LEU A 139 0.71 -8.30 -5.70
C LEU A 139 -0.33 -7.70 -6.66
N GLY A 140 -1.16 -6.78 -6.18
CA GLY A 140 -2.14 -6.07 -7.02
C GLY A 140 -1.49 -5.26 -8.14
N ILE A 141 -0.35 -4.59 -7.85
CA ILE A 141 0.45 -3.90 -8.87
C ILE A 141 1.02 -4.91 -9.88
N ALA A 142 1.55 -6.03 -9.41
CA ALA A 142 2.10 -7.08 -10.28
C ALA A 142 1.04 -7.68 -11.21
N LEU A 143 -0.17 -7.94 -10.71
CA LEU A 143 -1.32 -8.37 -11.52
C LEU A 143 -1.65 -7.32 -12.59
N HIS A 144 -1.67 -6.04 -12.24
CA HIS A 144 -1.91 -4.97 -13.21
C HIS A 144 -0.84 -4.94 -14.30
N LEU A 145 0.44 -4.98 -13.93
CA LEU A 145 1.55 -4.89 -14.88
C LEU A 145 1.58 -6.09 -15.85
N ALA A 146 1.28 -7.29 -15.35
CA ALA A 146 1.31 -8.52 -16.14
C ALA A 146 0.02 -8.80 -16.93
N MET A 147 -1.05 -8.03 -16.77
CA MET A 147 -2.36 -8.35 -17.35
C MET A 147 -2.38 -8.45 -18.89
N LYS A 148 -1.44 -7.84 -19.59
CA LYS A 148 -1.35 -7.88 -21.06
C LYS A 148 -0.40 -8.99 -21.57
N GLU A 149 0.26 -9.70 -20.69
CA GLU A 149 1.09 -10.84 -21.07
C GLU A 149 0.23 -11.98 -21.61
N LYS A 150 0.55 -12.45 -22.82
CA LYS A 150 -0.23 -13.50 -23.52
C LYS A 150 0.18 -14.92 -23.12
N GLN A 151 1.42 -15.07 -22.66
CA GLN A 151 2.00 -16.37 -22.29
C GLN A 151 2.66 -16.28 -20.93
N ASN A 152 2.51 -17.33 -20.13
CA ASN A 152 3.15 -17.43 -18.82
C ASN A 152 2.86 -16.23 -17.90
N ARG A 153 1.64 -15.70 -17.96
CA ARG A 153 1.24 -14.47 -17.26
C ARG A 153 1.56 -14.53 -15.77
N LEU A 154 1.28 -15.62 -15.08
CA LEU A 154 1.56 -15.78 -13.65
C LEU A 154 3.07 -15.80 -13.34
N ILE A 155 3.92 -16.26 -14.27
CA ILE A 155 5.37 -16.14 -14.11
C ILE A 155 5.79 -14.66 -14.08
N TRP A 156 5.17 -13.82 -14.92
CA TRP A 156 5.43 -12.38 -14.91
C TRP A 156 4.85 -11.70 -13.67
N VAL A 157 3.66 -12.09 -13.23
CA VAL A 157 3.09 -11.62 -11.94
C VAL A 157 4.09 -11.89 -10.81
N ARG A 158 4.62 -13.12 -10.72
CA ARG A 158 5.59 -13.47 -9.69
C ARG A 158 6.87 -12.67 -9.78
N LYS A 159 7.43 -12.48 -10.98
CA LYS A 159 8.64 -11.68 -11.18
C LYS A 159 8.45 -10.22 -10.74
N PHE A 160 7.34 -9.58 -11.15
CA PHE A 160 7.04 -8.22 -10.73
C PHE A 160 6.82 -8.12 -9.23
N TYR A 161 6.06 -9.06 -8.66
CA TYR A 161 5.87 -9.12 -7.21
C TYR A 161 7.20 -9.27 -6.46
N ASP A 162 8.05 -10.20 -6.89
CA ASP A 162 9.35 -10.44 -6.25
C ASP A 162 10.24 -9.20 -6.28
N CYS A 163 10.40 -8.55 -7.44
CA CYS A 163 11.21 -7.32 -7.55
C CYS A 163 10.69 -6.18 -6.66
N LEU A 164 9.37 -5.98 -6.62
CA LEU A 164 8.76 -4.90 -5.85
C LEU A 164 8.81 -5.18 -4.35
N SER A 165 8.40 -6.38 -3.93
CA SER A 165 8.28 -6.74 -2.52
C SER A 165 9.62 -6.97 -1.84
N ARG A 166 10.68 -7.31 -2.59
CA ARG A 166 12.07 -7.36 -2.11
C ARG A 166 12.78 -6.01 -2.13
N MET A 167 12.08 -4.95 -2.52
CA MET A 167 12.66 -3.60 -2.62
C MET A 167 13.82 -3.49 -3.62
N GLU A 168 13.90 -4.39 -4.61
CA GLU A 168 14.92 -4.34 -5.66
C GLU A 168 14.64 -3.21 -6.66
N VAL A 169 13.35 -2.89 -6.85
CA VAL A 169 12.86 -1.81 -7.70
C VAL A 169 11.77 -1.04 -6.96
N THR A 170 11.80 0.28 -7.05
CA THR A 170 10.68 1.13 -6.63
C THR A 170 9.99 1.73 -7.85
N MET A 171 8.67 1.85 -7.77
CA MET A 171 7.86 2.44 -8.84
C MET A 171 7.54 3.90 -8.53
N ALA A 172 7.24 4.65 -9.58
CA ALA A 172 6.74 6.01 -9.44
C ALA A 172 5.42 6.04 -8.65
N THR A 173 5.19 7.13 -7.92
CA THR A 173 3.99 7.34 -7.11
C THR A 173 2.68 6.96 -7.81
N PRO A 174 2.41 7.37 -9.07
CA PRO A 174 1.16 6.99 -9.75
C PRO A 174 1.00 5.49 -9.94
N THR A 175 2.08 4.75 -10.20
CA THR A 175 2.03 3.29 -10.32
C THR A 175 1.69 2.65 -8.97
N LEU A 176 2.37 3.03 -7.89
CA LEU A 176 2.10 2.52 -6.54
C LEU A 176 0.67 2.85 -6.09
N SER A 177 0.19 4.05 -6.41
CA SER A 177 -1.13 4.52 -5.98
C SER A 177 -2.27 3.97 -6.80
N ASN A 178 -2.12 3.79 -8.12
CA ASN A 178 -3.24 3.64 -9.03
C ASN A 178 -3.28 2.33 -9.80
N ALA A 179 -2.16 1.56 -9.89
CA ALA A 179 -2.05 0.41 -10.78
C ALA A 179 -3.14 -0.67 -10.62
N ARG A 180 -3.86 -0.71 -9.53
CA ARG A 180 -4.93 -1.69 -9.27
C ARG A 180 -6.27 -1.05 -9.00
N LYS A 181 -6.34 0.29 -9.02
CA LYS A 181 -7.56 1.04 -8.73
C LYS A 181 -8.41 1.22 -10.00
N PRO A 182 -9.69 1.59 -9.85
CA PRO A 182 -10.59 1.81 -11.00
C PRO A 182 -10.01 2.82 -11.99
N TYR A 183 -9.43 3.91 -11.48
CA TYR A 183 -8.69 4.87 -12.28
C TYR A 183 -7.19 4.61 -12.17
N HIS A 184 -6.60 4.06 -13.22
CA HIS A 184 -5.23 3.55 -13.22
C HIS A 184 -4.29 4.37 -14.13
N GLN A 185 -4.25 5.68 -13.94
CA GLN A 185 -3.24 6.55 -14.55
C GLN A 185 -1.89 6.30 -13.87
N LEU A 186 -0.85 5.91 -14.64
CA LEU A 186 0.45 5.47 -14.13
C LEU A 186 1.61 6.41 -14.45
N SER A 187 1.40 7.42 -15.30
CA SER A 187 2.46 8.36 -15.67
C SER A 187 2.69 9.38 -14.55
N SER A 188 3.96 9.65 -14.24
CA SER A 188 4.35 10.62 -13.21
C SER A 188 4.75 11.98 -13.80
N CYS A 189 5.05 12.03 -15.09
CA CYS A 189 5.55 13.23 -15.75
C CYS A 189 4.79 13.47 -17.04
N PHE A 190 4.41 14.73 -17.25
CA PHE A 190 3.74 15.21 -18.44
C PHE A 190 4.47 16.45 -18.94
N ILE A 191 4.68 16.52 -20.23
CA ILE A 191 5.35 17.65 -20.89
C ILE A 191 4.31 18.36 -21.75
N ASP A 192 4.20 19.68 -21.58
CA ASP A 192 3.38 20.55 -22.41
C ASP A 192 4.25 21.73 -22.91
N THR A 193 3.96 22.20 -24.12
CA THR A 193 4.60 23.39 -24.67
C THR A 193 3.66 24.56 -24.48
N VAL A 194 4.08 25.57 -23.76
CA VAL A 194 3.30 26.79 -23.52
C VAL A 194 3.52 27.76 -24.70
N PRO A 195 2.53 27.94 -25.59
CA PRO A 195 2.64 28.92 -26.68
C PRO A 195 2.67 30.35 -26.13
N ASP A 196 3.39 31.24 -26.81
CA ASP A 196 3.48 32.67 -26.45
C ASP A 196 2.23 33.43 -26.90
N SER A 197 1.11 33.10 -26.30
CA SER A 197 -0.17 33.76 -26.49
C SER A 197 -1.05 33.57 -25.26
N LEU A 198 -1.96 34.50 -25.00
CA LEU A 198 -2.85 34.40 -23.85
C LEU A 198 -3.68 33.12 -23.88
N ASP A 199 -4.24 32.75 -25.03
CA ASP A 199 -5.01 31.51 -25.24
C ASP A 199 -4.13 30.29 -24.99
N GLY A 200 -2.90 30.27 -25.51
CA GLY A 200 -1.95 29.17 -25.30
C GLY A 200 -1.57 28.98 -23.84
N ILE A 201 -1.30 30.06 -23.12
CA ILE A 201 -0.98 30.02 -21.68
C ILE A 201 -2.13 29.42 -20.87
N TYR A 202 -3.37 29.92 -21.07
CA TYR A 202 -4.52 29.39 -20.32
C TYR A 202 -4.87 27.97 -20.70
N ARG A 203 -4.68 27.55 -21.95
CA ARG A 203 -4.83 26.16 -22.37
C ARG A 203 -3.84 25.24 -21.63
N SER A 204 -2.58 25.66 -21.51
CA SER A 204 -1.58 24.89 -20.75
C SER A 204 -1.95 24.80 -19.25
N VAL A 205 -2.46 25.87 -18.66
CA VAL A 205 -2.97 25.85 -17.28
C VAL A 205 -4.10 24.85 -17.11
N ASP A 206 -5.09 24.83 -18.05
CA ASP A 206 -6.17 23.84 -18.04
C ASP A 206 -5.63 22.41 -18.17
N ASN A 207 -4.71 22.16 -19.11
CA ASN A 207 -4.06 20.86 -19.28
C ASN A 207 -3.40 20.39 -17.96
N PHE A 208 -2.63 21.24 -17.28
CA PHE A 208 -2.00 20.89 -16.00
C PHE A 208 -3.03 20.63 -14.90
N ALA A 209 -4.12 21.40 -14.86
CA ALA A 209 -5.20 21.17 -13.90
C ALA A 209 -5.87 19.80 -14.13
N GLN A 210 -6.14 19.42 -15.40
CA GLN A 210 -6.70 18.12 -15.73
C GLN A 210 -5.74 16.97 -15.39
N VAL A 211 -4.45 17.11 -15.72
CA VAL A 211 -3.42 16.12 -15.37
C VAL A 211 -3.34 15.94 -13.87
N SER A 212 -3.25 17.03 -13.10
CA SER A 212 -3.17 17.02 -11.64
C SER A 212 -4.39 16.39 -10.97
N LYS A 213 -5.59 16.65 -11.51
CA LYS A 213 -6.85 16.03 -11.04
C LYS A 213 -6.79 14.51 -11.03
N PHE A 214 -6.03 13.91 -11.93
CA PHE A 214 -5.91 12.47 -12.10
C PHE A 214 -4.58 11.90 -11.57
N GLY A 215 -3.83 12.68 -10.80
CA GLY A 215 -2.65 12.24 -10.09
C GLY A 215 -1.36 12.21 -10.92
N GLY A 216 -1.32 12.99 -11.99
CA GLY A 216 -0.13 13.24 -12.78
C GLY A 216 0.62 14.50 -12.35
#